data_aa3fd2c4f5956bc6a61aa30b1024966b
#
_entry.id   aa3fd2c4f5956bc6a61aa30b1024966b
#
_cell.length_a   1.000
_cell.length_b   1.000
_cell.length_c   1.000
_cell.angle_alpha   90.00
_cell.angle_beta   90.00
_cell.angle_gamma   90.00
#
_symmetry.space_group_name_H-M   'P 1'
#
loop_
_entity.id
_entity.type
_entity.pdbx_description
1 polymer ?
#
loop_
_entity_poly.entity_id
_entity_poly.type
_entity_poly.pdbx_seq_one_letter_code
_entity_poly.pdbx_strand_id
1 'polypeptide(L)'
;MTYLLVIAFCFALALSRIVRCVVFHPIKNFYYAVKDLYWYILHKGWNNCPVGALDIYCGYFGSGKTLSLVHKVISLYTRYDDKIVWCDRRKKFVTQKIKVLSNVDLSIPYEHLDSLAQVVNAAKINRSIDDANDTLTVTIVAMDELSVQMNSRSFKDNFNAYFLNTLLTCRHSYISIYGS
;
A
#
# COMPACT_ATOMS: atom_id res chain seq x y z
N MET A 1 36.08 -21.30 -14.54
CA MET A 1 35.18 -20.26 -14.10
C MET A 1 33.99 -20.06 -15.05
N THR A 2 34.18 -19.98 -16.36
CA THR A 2 33.14 -19.86 -17.40
C THR A 2 32.09 -20.97 -17.37
N TYR A 3 32.50 -22.24 -17.22
CA TYR A 3 31.57 -23.39 -17.17
C TYR A 3 30.64 -23.34 -15.96
N LEU A 4 31.11 -22.85 -14.81
CA LEU A 4 30.30 -22.72 -13.59
C LEU A 4 29.23 -21.67 -13.75
N LEU A 5 29.52 -20.57 -14.43
CA LEU A 5 28.55 -19.52 -14.77
C LEU A 5 27.49 -20.02 -15.75
N VAL A 6 27.86 -20.81 -16.75
CA VAL A 6 26.92 -21.42 -17.71
C VAL A 6 25.99 -22.40 -17.00
N ILE A 7 26.50 -23.25 -16.11
CA ILE A 7 25.67 -24.18 -15.32
C ILE A 7 24.71 -23.43 -14.41
N ALA A 8 25.18 -22.40 -13.70
CA ALA A 8 24.34 -21.58 -12.85
C ALA A 8 23.23 -20.86 -13.64
N PHE A 9 23.56 -20.37 -14.85
CA PHE A 9 22.57 -19.72 -15.73
C PHE A 9 21.53 -20.74 -16.25
N CYS A 10 21.94 -21.93 -16.69
CA CYS A 10 21.02 -23.00 -17.09
C CYS A 10 20.13 -23.45 -15.94
N PHE A 11 20.66 -23.50 -14.71
CA PHE A 11 19.90 -23.84 -13.52
C PHE A 11 18.87 -22.76 -13.17
N ALA A 12 19.25 -21.47 -13.27
CA ALA A 12 18.33 -20.35 -13.10
C ALA A 12 17.19 -20.35 -14.14
N LEU A 13 17.50 -20.67 -15.40
CA LEU A 13 16.49 -20.84 -16.46
C LEU A 13 15.54 -22.01 -16.19
N ALA A 14 16.03 -23.10 -15.60
CA ALA A 14 15.20 -24.26 -15.28
C ALA A 14 14.23 -23.97 -14.11
N LEU A 15 14.68 -23.24 -13.09
CA LEU A 15 13.93 -22.99 -11.87
C LEU A 15 12.99 -21.78 -11.95
N SER A 16 13.36 -20.72 -12.67
CA SER A 16 12.61 -19.47 -12.65
C SER A 16 11.82 -19.21 -13.93
N ARG A 17 10.49 -19.13 -13.81
CA ARG A 17 9.61 -18.71 -14.92
C ARG A 17 9.89 -17.28 -15.37
N ILE A 18 10.30 -16.40 -14.44
CA ILE A 18 10.62 -15.00 -14.72
C ILE A 18 11.86 -14.93 -15.60
N VAL A 19 12.93 -15.64 -15.23
CA VAL A 19 14.17 -15.68 -16.00
C VAL A 19 13.92 -16.21 -17.41
N ARG A 20 13.13 -17.27 -17.55
CA ARG A 20 12.73 -17.80 -18.87
C ARG A 20 12.00 -16.75 -19.71
N CYS A 21 11.01 -16.07 -19.13
CA CYS A 21 10.24 -15.04 -19.83
C CYS A 21 11.13 -13.89 -20.33
N VAL A 22 12.10 -13.46 -19.50
CA VAL A 22 13.04 -12.38 -19.88
C VAL A 22 13.97 -12.83 -21.00
N VAL A 23 14.52 -14.04 -20.91
CA VAL A 23 15.50 -14.56 -21.88
C VAL A 23 14.86 -14.89 -23.24
N PHE A 24 13.66 -15.50 -23.25
CA PHE A 24 13.02 -15.91 -24.51
C PHE A 24 12.25 -14.77 -25.21
N HIS A 25 11.93 -13.70 -24.51
CA HIS A 25 11.21 -12.57 -25.09
C HIS A 25 11.86 -11.20 -24.80
N PRO A 26 13.17 -11.02 -25.04
CA PRO A 26 13.88 -9.81 -24.60
C PRO A 26 13.35 -8.55 -25.29
N ILE A 27 13.08 -8.61 -26.59
CA ILE A 27 12.60 -7.44 -27.37
C ILE A 27 11.22 -7.00 -26.89
N LYS A 28 10.32 -7.96 -26.67
CA LYS A 28 8.96 -7.69 -26.18
C LYS A 28 8.96 -7.11 -24.77
N ASN A 29 9.79 -7.69 -23.89
CA ASN A 29 9.91 -7.20 -22.51
C ASN A 29 10.55 -5.81 -22.47
N PHE A 30 11.56 -5.55 -23.30
CA PHE A 30 12.16 -4.22 -23.42
C PHE A 30 11.15 -3.19 -23.90
N TYR A 31 10.34 -3.51 -24.92
CA TYR A 31 9.28 -2.62 -25.39
C TYR A 31 8.27 -2.27 -24.28
N TYR A 32 7.81 -3.27 -23.52
CA TYR A 32 6.88 -3.02 -22.41
C TYR A 32 7.54 -2.24 -21.28
N ALA A 33 8.79 -2.53 -20.93
CA ALA A 33 9.53 -1.79 -19.92
C ALA A 33 9.68 -0.30 -20.29
N VAL A 34 10.01 0.01 -21.54
CA VAL A 34 10.09 1.40 -22.03
C VAL A 34 8.72 2.07 -22.02
N LYS A 35 7.67 1.36 -22.43
CA LYS A 35 6.30 1.85 -22.39
C LYS A 35 5.85 2.16 -20.95
N ASP A 36 6.11 1.24 -20.01
CA ASP A 36 5.73 1.42 -18.60
C ASP A 36 6.53 2.56 -17.97
N LEU A 37 7.82 2.71 -18.31
CA LEU A 37 8.64 3.82 -17.87
C LEU A 37 8.10 5.17 -18.41
N TYR A 38 7.74 5.21 -19.68
CA TYR A 38 7.15 6.40 -20.30
C TYR A 38 5.85 6.82 -19.58
N TRP A 39 4.94 5.86 -19.34
CA TRP A 39 3.71 6.11 -18.59
C TRP A 39 3.96 6.54 -17.16
N TYR A 40 4.94 5.92 -16.48
CA TYR A 40 5.34 6.27 -15.12
C TYR A 40 5.85 7.72 -15.03
N ILE A 41 6.66 8.16 -16.01
CA ILE A 41 7.16 9.54 -16.08
C ILE A 41 6.02 10.50 -16.40
N LEU A 42 5.19 10.20 -17.41
CA LEU A 42 4.08 11.05 -17.84
C LEU A 42 3.06 11.31 -16.71
N HIS A 43 2.76 10.27 -15.93
CA HIS A 43 1.79 10.33 -14.85
C HIS A 43 2.41 10.69 -13.47
N LYS A 44 3.68 11.08 -13.45
CA LYS A 44 4.40 11.40 -12.20
C LYS A 44 4.27 10.30 -11.15
N GLY A 45 4.49 9.06 -11.55
CA GLY A 45 4.27 7.87 -10.71
C GLY A 45 5.00 7.88 -9.37
N TRP A 46 6.09 8.64 -9.24
CA TRP A 46 6.85 8.82 -8.01
C TRP A 46 6.10 9.60 -6.91
N ASN A 47 5.04 10.33 -7.28
CA ASN A 47 4.20 11.06 -6.32
C ASN A 47 3.08 10.19 -5.72
N ASN A 48 2.79 9.04 -6.34
CA ASN A 48 1.71 8.18 -5.90
C ASN A 48 2.05 7.52 -4.56
N CYS A 49 1.19 7.72 -3.57
CA CYS A 49 1.28 6.97 -2.32
C CYS A 49 1.01 5.48 -2.59
N PRO A 50 1.81 4.56 -2.02
CA PRO A 50 1.52 3.13 -2.08
C PRO A 50 0.16 2.82 -1.47
N VAL A 51 -0.71 2.16 -2.22
CA VAL A 51 -2.05 1.77 -1.77
C VAL A 51 -2.21 0.25 -1.77
N GLY A 52 -3.02 -0.25 -0.85
CA GLY A 52 -3.26 -1.68 -0.70
C GLY A 52 -2.13 -2.42 0.00
N ALA A 53 -1.24 -1.71 0.70
CA ALA A 53 -0.24 -2.32 1.55
C ALA A 53 -0.89 -2.88 2.82
N LEU A 54 -0.43 -4.06 3.25
CA LEU A 54 -0.70 -4.65 4.55
C LEU A 54 0.65 -5.05 5.14
N ASP A 55 1.26 -4.15 5.89
CA ASP A 55 2.58 -4.36 6.49
C ASP A 55 2.43 -4.57 7.99
N ILE A 56 2.92 -5.71 8.50
CA ILE A 56 2.87 -6.05 9.92
C ILE A 56 4.30 -6.15 10.46
N TYR A 57 4.61 -5.33 11.45
CA TYR A 57 5.90 -5.30 12.13
C TYR A 57 5.92 -6.34 13.25
N CYS A 58 6.61 -7.45 13.04
CA CYS A 58 6.77 -8.52 14.03
C CYS A 58 8.14 -8.45 14.72
N GLY A 59 8.20 -8.81 15.98
CA GLY A 59 9.45 -8.87 16.74
C GLY A 59 9.22 -9.03 18.24
N TYR A 60 10.32 -9.18 19.00
CA TYR A 60 10.29 -9.29 20.45
C TYR A 60 9.84 -7.98 21.12
N PHE A 61 9.41 -8.06 22.38
CA PHE A 61 9.13 -6.88 23.19
C PHE A 61 10.34 -5.95 23.25
N GLY A 62 10.11 -4.64 23.14
CA GLY A 62 11.18 -3.64 23.13
C GLY A 62 12.00 -3.52 21.86
N SER A 63 11.67 -4.27 20.79
CA SER A 63 12.39 -4.21 19.50
C SER A 63 12.10 -2.96 18.65
N GLY A 64 11.28 -2.04 19.15
CA GLY A 64 10.96 -0.78 18.43
C GLY A 64 9.90 -0.91 17.34
N LYS A 65 9.03 -1.92 17.39
CA LYS A 65 7.95 -2.14 16.39
C LYS A 65 7.06 -0.91 16.23
N THR A 66 6.51 -0.40 17.34
CA THR A 66 5.66 0.80 17.36
C THR A 66 6.40 2.02 16.82
N LEU A 67 7.69 2.18 17.16
CA LEU A 67 8.51 3.28 16.63
C LEU A 67 8.68 3.16 15.12
N SER A 68 8.92 1.95 14.61
CA SER A 68 9.03 1.69 13.17
C SER A 68 7.72 1.97 12.43
N LEU A 69 6.59 1.59 13.02
CA LEU A 69 5.25 1.89 12.54
C LEU A 69 5.03 3.41 12.43
N VAL A 70 5.24 4.12 13.52
CA VAL A 70 5.07 5.58 13.61
C VAL A 70 5.96 6.29 12.59
N HIS A 71 7.25 5.93 12.52
CA HIS A 71 8.19 6.50 11.55
C HIS A 71 7.73 6.26 10.11
N LYS A 72 7.24 5.06 9.80
CA LYS A 72 6.72 4.73 8.45
C LYS A 72 5.54 5.60 8.08
N VAL A 73 4.56 5.73 8.97
CA VAL A 73 3.33 6.50 8.73
C VAL A 73 3.64 7.99 8.56
N ILE A 74 4.48 8.58 9.42
CA ILE A 74 4.92 9.97 9.32
C ILE A 74 5.67 10.20 8.00
N SER A 75 6.56 9.28 7.62
CA SER A 75 7.30 9.36 6.36
C SER A 75 6.37 9.33 5.14
N LEU A 76 5.34 8.47 5.14
CA LEU A 76 4.36 8.41 4.06
C LEU A 76 3.54 9.70 3.99
N TYR A 77 3.05 10.20 5.12
CA TYR A 77 2.32 11.45 5.17
C TYR A 77 3.16 12.61 4.60
N THR A 78 4.34 12.84 5.16
CA THR A 78 5.23 13.96 4.76
C THR A 78 5.63 13.89 3.29
N ARG A 79 5.80 12.67 2.76
CA ARG A 79 6.26 12.48 1.37
C ARG A 79 5.16 12.66 0.34
N TYR A 80 3.93 12.22 0.65
CA TYR A 80 2.89 12.04 -0.36
C TYR A 80 1.68 12.96 -0.18
N ASP A 81 1.53 13.64 0.95
CA ASP A 81 0.43 14.58 1.14
C ASP A 81 0.58 15.81 0.22
N ASP A 82 -0.51 16.33 -0.26
CA ASP A 82 -0.58 17.48 -1.17
C ASP A 82 0.17 17.31 -2.51
N LYS A 83 0.46 16.07 -2.94
CA LYS A 83 1.11 15.83 -4.23
C LYS A 83 0.09 15.72 -5.36
N ILE A 84 0.48 16.23 -6.53
CA ILE A 84 -0.31 16.07 -7.75
C ILE A 84 -0.04 14.67 -8.31
N VAL A 85 -1.10 13.87 -8.46
CA VAL A 85 -1.06 12.49 -8.94
C VAL A 85 -2.06 12.27 -10.07
N TRP A 86 -1.80 11.27 -10.89
CA TRP A 86 -2.74 10.86 -11.94
C TRP A 86 -3.82 9.95 -11.35
N CYS A 87 -5.06 10.30 -11.55
CA CYS A 87 -6.20 9.46 -11.16
C CYS A 87 -6.71 8.66 -12.35
N ASP A 88 -6.45 7.34 -12.38
CA ASP A 88 -6.85 6.46 -13.47
C ASP A 88 -8.37 6.41 -13.69
N ARG A 89 -9.15 6.53 -12.62
CA ARG A 89 -10.61 6.53 -12.68
C ARG A 89 -11.15 7.76 -13.40
N ARG A 90 -10.60 8.93 -13.11
CA ARG A 90 -11.06 10.23 -13.65
C ARG A 90 -10.28 10.69 -14.88
N LYS A 91 -9.18 9.98 -15.24
CA LYS A 91 -8.28 10.30 -16.37
C LYS A 91 -7.77 11.75 -16.33
N LYS A 92 -7.50 12.27 -15.15
CA LYS A 92 -6.94 13.61 -14.92
C LYS A 92 -6.00 13.65 -13.74
N PHE A 93 -5.20 14.71 -13.67
CA PHE A 93 -4.39 15.00 -12.50
C PHE A 93 -5.26 15.58 -11.39
N VAL A 94 -5.05 15.10 -10.16
CA VAL A 94 -5.76 15.51 -8.96
C VAL A 94 -4.78 15.70 -7.82
N THR A 95 -5.16 16.44 -6.79
CA THR A 95 -4.37 16.58 -5.58
C THR A 95 -4.61 15.38 -4.67
N GLN A 96 -3.54 14.68 -4.30
CA GLN A 96 -3.58 13.58 -3.35
C GLN A 96 -3.62 14.13 -1.92
N LYS A 97 -4.53 13.61 -1.10
CA LYS A 97 -4.63 13.89 0.33
C LYS A 97 -4.43 12.61 1.13
N ILE A 98 -3.63 12.70 2.18
CA ILE A 98 -3.38 11.55 3.07
C ILE A 98 -4.24 11.73 4.32
N LYS A 99 -5.16 10.79 4.54
CA LYS A 99 -5.95 10.67 5.77
C LYS A 99 -5.36 9.58 6.64
N VAL A 100 -5.00 9.90 7.88
CA VAL A 100 -4.41 8.94 8.81
C VAL A 100 -5.44 8.58 9.88
N LEU A 101 -5.65 7.28 10.08
CA LEU A 101 -6.41 6.71 11.20
C LEU A 101 -5.41 5.96 12.10
N SER A 102 -5.34 6.30 13.38
CA SER A 102 -4.35 5.70 14.27
C SER A 102 -4.88 5.49 15.68
N ASN A 103 -4.51 4.39 16.32
CA ASN A 103 -4.69 4.17 17.76
C ASN A 103 -3.44 4.57 18.58
N VAL A 104 -2.42 5.10 17.90
CA VAL A 104 -1.19 5.61 18.53
C VAL A 104 -1.11 7.11 18.27
N ASP A 105 -0.60 7.88 19.24
CA ASP A 105 -0.39 9.31 19.10
C ASP A 105 0.70 9.60 18.08
N LEU A 106 0.39 10.47 17.13
CA LEU A 106 1.27 10.88 16.04
C LEU A 106 1.51 12.39 16.06
N SER A 107 2.66 12.82 15.58
CA SER A 107 3.01 14.25 15.43
C SER A 107 2.39 14.92 14.18
N ILE A 108 1.63 14.17 13.39
CA ILE A 108 0.92 14.62 12.18
C ILE A 108 -0.58 14.64 12.44
N PRO A 109 -1.39 15.34 11.63
CA PRO A 109 -2.85 15.26 11.74
C PRO A 109 -3.34 13.82 11.53
N TYR A 110 -4.11 13.32 12.49
CA TYR A 110 -4.72 11.99 12.42
C TYR A 110 -6.10 11.99 13.09
N GLU A 111 -6.93 11.04 12.72
CA GLU A 111 -8.16 10.72 13.42
C GLU A 111 -7.93 9.50 14.31
N HIS A 112 -8.44 9.53 15.53
CA HIS A 112 -8.31 8.39 16.45
C HIS A 112 -9.10 7.19 15.94
N LEU A 113 -8.45 6.02 15.94
CA LEU A 113 -9.03 4.77 15.48
C LEU A 113 -9.66 4.02 16.66
N ASP A 114 -10.97 4.17 16.84
CA ASP A 114 -11.73 3.47 17.90
C ASP A 114 -12.24 2.10 17.43
N SER A 115 -12.54 1.98 16.14
CA SER A 115 -13.13 0.76 15.62
C SER A 115 -12.78 0.52 14.14
N LEU A 116 -12.73 -0.76 13.76
CA LEU A 116 -12.49 -1.17 12.38
C LEU A 116 -13.62 -0.72 11.41
N ALA A 117 -14.80 -0.44 11.94
CA ALA A 117 -15.92 0.12 11.15
C ALA A 117 -15.58 1.50 10.59
N GLN A 118 -14.74 2.30 11.26
CA GLN A 118 -14.28 3.60 10.77
C GLN A 118 -13.48 3.45 9.46
N VAL A 119 -12.67 2.39 9.33
CA VAL A 119 -11.89 2.12 8.12
C VAL A 119 -12.82 1.87 6.92
N VAL A 120 -13.88 1.08 7.14
CA VAL A 120 -14.88 0.78 6.10
C VAL A 120 -15.65 2.03 5.70
N ASN A 121 -16.04 2.83 6.67
CA ASN A 121 -16.79 4.07 6.44
C ASN A 121 -15.90 5.12 5.74
N ALA A 122 -14.64 5.25 6.13
CA ALA A 122 -13.70 6.15 5.47
C ALA A 122 -13.58 5.87 3.97
N ALA A 123 -13.52 4.59 3.56
CA ALA A 123 -13.47 4.21 2.16
C ALA A 123 -14.68 4.69 1.33
N LYS A 124 -15.87 4.68 1.94
CA LYS A 124 -17.11 5.13 1.28
C LYS A 124 -17.22 6.66 1.24
N ILE A 125 -16.94 7.30 2.36
CA ILE A 125 -17.05 8.76 2.51
C ILE A 125 -16.01 9.47 1.66
N ASN A 126 -14.76 9.03 1.70
CA ASN A 126 -13.68 9.66 0.94
C ASN A 126 -13.99 9.71 -0.56
N ARG A 127 -14.59 8.65 -1.10
CA ARG A 127 -14.93 8.60 -2.52
C ARG A 127 -15.91 9.68 -2.96
N SER A 128 -16.92 9.98 -2.14
CA SER A 128 -17.89 11.04 -2.44
C SER A 128 -17.28 12.44 -2.30
N ILE A 129 -16.43 12.64 -1.29
CA ILE A 129 -15.71 13.91 -1.06
C ILE A 129 -14.71 14.15 -2.20
N ASP A 130 -13.98 13.13 -2.60
CA ASP A 130 -12.99 13.21 -3.67
C ASP A 130 -13.60 13.57 -5.02
N ASP A 131 -14.80 13.06 -5.31
CA ASP A 131 -15.50 13.38 -6.55
C ASP A 131 -16.02 14.82 -6.58
N ALA A 132 -16.34 15.38 -5.41
CA ALA A 132 -16.79 16.79 -5.28
C ALA A 132 -15.61 17.79 -5.34
N ASN A 133 -14.46 17.44 -4.75
CA ASN A 133 -13.34 18.37 -4.54
C ASN A 133 -12.15 18.19 -5.50
N ASP A 134 -12.26 17.28 -6.45
CA ASP A 134 -11.15 16.91 -7.36
C ASP A 134 -9.87 16.46 -6.64
N THR A 135 -10.04 15.81 -5.49
CA THR A 135 -8.96 15.22 -4.70
C THR A 135 -8.90 13.71 -4.86
N LEU A 136 -7.84 13.10 -4.38
CA LEU A 136 -7.68 11.64 -4.23
C LEU A 136 -7.23 11.35 -2.81
N THR A 137 -8.14 10.91 -1.97
CA THR A 137 -7.83 10.62 -0.57
C THR A 137 -7.32 9.19 -0.41
N VAL A 138 -6.09 9.05 0.09
CA VAL A 138 -5.50 7.78 0.49
C VAL A 138 -5.57 7.66 2.00
N THR A 139 -6.20 6.59 2.49
CA THR A 139 -6.33 6.34 3.94
C THR A 139 -5.19 5.43 4.39
N ILE A 140 -4.41 5.89 5.34
CA ILE A 140 -3.38 5.13 6.04
C ILE A 140 -3.92 4.76 7.42
N VAL A 141 -3.98 3.48 7.70
CA VAL A 141 -4.41 2.95 9.01
C VAL A 141 -3.18 2.47 9.75
N ALA A 142 -2.94 3.04 10.93
CA ALA A 142 -1.84 2.66 11.83
C ALA A 142 -2.41 2.02 13.08
N MET A 143 -2.12 0.75 13.30
CA MET A 143 -2.62 -0.01 14.45
C MET A 143 -1.47 -0.62 15.24
N ASP A 144 -1.30 -0.17 16.48
CA ASP A 144 -0.44 -0.87 17.44
C ASP A 144 -1.25 -1.97 18.13
N GLU A 145 -0.57 -3.03 18.54
CA GLU A 145 -1.17 -4.22 19.14
C GLU A 145 -2.30 -4.84 18.28
N LEU A 146 -2.03 -4.99 17.00
CA LEU A 146 -2.97 -5.55 16.02
C LEU A 146 -3.54 -6.90 16.48
N SER A 147 -2.74 -7.71 17.18
CA SER A 147 -3.13 -9.02 17.71
C SER A 147 -4.26 -8.93 18.75
N VAL A 148 -4.36 -7.85 19.49
CA VAL A 148 -5.42 -7.63 20.49
C VAL A 148 -6.73 -7.29 19.78
N GLN A 149 -6.67 -6.41 18.80
CA GLN A 149 -7.84 -5.99 18.03
C GLN A 149 -8.33 -7.08 17.07
N MET A 150 -7.41 -7.89 16.55
CA MET A 150 -7.69 -9.02 15.64
C MET A 150 -7.67 -10.38 16.35
N ASN A 151 -8.08 -10.44 17.61
CA ASN A 151 -8.09 -11.68 18.38
C ASN A 151 -9.00 -12.72 17.71
N SER A 152 -8.43 -13.88 17.39
CA SER A 152 -9.15 -14.98 16.74
C SER A 152 -10.33 -15.53 17.56
N ARG A 153 -10.30 -15.36 18.89
CA ARG A 153 -11.39 -15.78 19.79
C ARG A 153 -12.63 -14.90 19.66
N SER A 154 -12.46 -13.63 19.31
CA SER A 154 -13.55 -12.67 19.06
C SER A 154 -13.72 -12.39 17.57
N PHE A 155 -13.22 -13.27 16.70
CA PHE A 155 -13.21 -13.08 15.26
C PHE A 155 -14.61 -12.82 14.68
N LYS A 156 -15.64 -13.51 15.18
CA LYS A 156 -17.02 -13.32 14.69
C LYS A 156 -17.59 -11.94 15.04
N ASP A 157 -17.17 -11.37 16.16
CA ASP A 157 -17.67 -10.09 16.66
C ASP A 157 -16.86 -8.92 16.07
N ASN A 158 -15.53 -9.09 15.92
CA ASN A 158 -14.62 -8.05 15.47
C ASN A 158 -14.47 -8.01 13.93
N PHE A 159 -14.60 -9.17 13.26
CA PHE A 159 -14.48 -9.28 11.82
C PHE A 159 -15.86 -9.38 11.17
N ASN A 160 -16.47 -8.24 10.94
CA ASN A 160 -17.64 -8.17 10.08
C ASN A 160 -17.21 -8.53 8.63
N ALA A 161 -18.07 -9.24 7.90
CA ALA A 161 -17.87 -9.56 6.48
C ALA A 161 -17.51 -8.32 5.64
N TYR A 162 -18.01 -7.15 6.03
CA TYR A 162 -17.66 -5.87 5.39
C TYR A 162 -16.18 -5.48 5.59
N PHE A 163 -15.61 -5.70 6.77
CA PHE A 163 -14.19 -5.40 7.02
C PHE A 163 -13.28 -6.35 6.25
N LEU A 164 -13.59 -7.65 6.22
CA LEU A 164 -12.85 -8.61 5.40
C LEU A 164 -12.89 -8.25 3.92
N ASN A 165 -14.04 -7.86 3.40
CA ASN A 165 -14.15 -7.39 2.03
C ASN A 165 -13.32 -6.12 1.80
N THR A 166 -13.29 -5.20 2.76
CA THR A 166 -12.46 -3.99 2.68
C THR A 166 -10.98 -4.34 2.68
N LEU A 167 -10.52 -5.30 3.49
CA LEU A 167 -9.14 -5.80 3.46
C LEU A 167 -8.78 -6.40 2.09
N LEU A 168 -9.65 -7.21 1.52
CA LEU A 168 -9.44 -7.81 0.21
C LEU A 168 -9.46 -6.78 -0.93
N THR A 169 -10.18 -5.69 -0.74
CA THR A 169 -10.35 -4.62 -1.73
C THR A 169 -9.62 -3.32 -1.37
N CYS A 170 -8.71 -3.35 -0.37
CA CYS A 170 -8.02 -2.17 0.15
C CYS A 170 -7.33 -1.35 -0.96
N ARG A 171 -6.74 -2.01 -1.97
CA ARG A 171 -6.15 -1.34 -3.13
C ARG A 171 -7.18 -0.54 -3.93
N HIS A 172 -8.37 -1.06 -4.14
CA HIS A 172 -9.45 -0.38 -4.87
C HIS A 172 -10.11 0.73 -4.06
N SER A 173 -9.98 0.65 -2.74
CA SER A 173 -10.51 1.62 -1.79
C SER A 173 -9.48 2.67 -1.36
N TYR A 174 -8.27 2.64 -1.93
CA TYR A 174 -7.15 3.51 -1.58
C TYR A 174 -6.81 3.48 -0.08
N ILE A 175 -6.80 2.28 0.51
CA ILE A 175 -6.47 2.05 1.92
C ILE A 175 -5.17 1.27 2.01
N SER A 176 -4.31 1.64 2.97
CA SER A 176 -3.13 0.86 3.38
C SER A 176 -3.14 0.70 4.89
N ILE A 177 -2.79 -0.49 5.36
CA ILE A 177 -2.84 -0.85 6.77
C ILE A 177 -1.43 -1.21 7.22
N TYR A 178 -1.00 -0.59 8.28
CA TYR A 178 0.27 -0.82 8.95
C TYR A 178 -0.01 -1.20 10.40
N GLY A 179 0.56 -2.31 10.86
CA GLY A 179 0.31 -2.82 12.20
C GLY A 179 1.60 -3.26 12.92
N SER A 180 1.57 -3.31 14.25
CA SER A 180 2.63 -3.89 15.06
C SER A 180 2.08 -4.91 16.06
#